data_b273e0cdfe0c8ac98ab7a197a3ee23ac
#
_entry.id   b273e0cdfe0c8ac98ab7a197a3ee23ac
#
_cell.length_a   1.000
_cell.length_b   1.000
_cell.length_c   1.000
_cell.angle_alpha   90.00
_cell.angle_beta   90.00
_cell.angle_gamma   90.00
#
_symmetry.space_group_name_H-M   'P 1'
#
loop_
_entity.id
_entity.type
_entity.pdbx_description
1 polymer ?
#
loop_
_entity_poly.entity_id
_entity_poly.type
_entity_poly.pdbx_seq_one_letter_code
_entity_poly.pdbx_strand_id
1 'polypeptide(L)'
;MSQNLFMCVRFKAKPERRDELQARLLEMVEITVKEEGCLFYDLHVDRDDESIFYFFEGWASQGAHDIHGQTAHVQALVADAPGLTVDGIRLEFMHKISPARH
;
A
#
# COMPACT_ATOMS: atom_id res chain seq x y z
N MET A 1 13.82 -9.28 -19.60
CA MET A 1 14.25 -8.32 -18.57
C MET A 1 13.16 -8.19 -17.53
N SER A 2 13.53 -8.35 -16.29
CA SER A 2 12.58 -8.21 -15.20
C SER A 2 12.15 -6.76 -15.07
N GLN A 3 10.84 -6.56 -14.92
CA GLN A 3 10.25 -5.23 -14.75
C GLN A 3 9.62 -5.20 -13.37
N ASN A 4 10.45 -4.90 -12.37
CA ASN A 4 9.91 -4.69 -11.03
C ASN A 4 8.97 -3.48 -11.05
N LEU A 5 7.87 -3.60 -10.32
CA LEU A 5 6.91 -2.53 -10.17
C LEU A 5 7.05 -1.94 -8.78
N PHE A 6 7.15 -0.62 -8.71
CA PHE A 6 7.21 0.10 -7.44
C PHE A 6 6.00 1.00 -7.32
N MET A 7 5.51 1.17 -6.11
CA MET A 7 4.29 1.94 -5.87
C MET A 7 4.39 2.75 -4.61
N CYS A 8 3.70 3.86 -4.62
CA CYS A 8 3.37 4.62 -3.43
C CYS A 8 1.85 4.69 -3.35
N VAL A 9 1.29 4.34 -2.20
CA VAL A 9 -0.16 4.35 -1.99
C VAL A 9 -0.47 5.24 -0.81
N ARG A 10 -1.33 6.24 -1.00
CA ARG A 10 -1.64 7.24 0.00
C ARG A 10 -3.06 7.09 0.51
N PHE A 11 -3.20 7.20 1.83
CA PHE A 11 -4.50 7.22 2.53
C PHE A 11 -4.53 8.43 3.45
N LYS A 12 -5.62 9.18 3.44
CA LYS A 12 -5.84 10.21 4.45
C LYS A 12 -7.05 9.82 5.29
N ALA A 13 -6.80 9.53 6.56
CA ALA A 13 -7.84 9.07 7.48
C ALA A 13 -8.83 10.19 7.78
N LYS A 14 -10.11 9.81 7.94
CA LYS A 14 -11.05 10.67 8.64
C LYS A 14 -10.52 10.83 10.08
N PRO A 15 -10.55 12.04 10.66
CA PRO A 15 -9.92 12.26 11.98
C PRO A 15 -10.39 11.29 13.05
N GLU A 16 -11.69 11.00 13.11
CA GLU A 16 -12.26 10.10 14.10
C GLU A 16 -11.98 8.62 13.82
N ARG A 17 -11.45 8.30 12.65
CA ARG A 17 -11.14 6.91 12.24
C ARG A 17 -9.65 6.65 12.07
N ARG A 18 -8.82 7.60 12.47
CA ARG A 18 -7.38 7.53 12.24
C ARG A 18 -6.73 6.28 12.84
N ASP A 19 -7.02 5.99 14.09
CA ASP A 19 -6.41 4.83 14.76
C ASP A 19 -6.92 3.51 14.20
N GLU A 20 -8.17 3.48 13.81
CA GLU A 20 -8.76 2.31 13.16
C GLU A 20 -8.08 2.05 11.81
N LEU A 21 -7.85 3.09 11.03
CA LEU A 21 -7.16 2.95 9.75
C LEU A 21 -5.74 2.46 9.96
N GLN A 22 -5.01 3.04 10.91
CA GLN A 22 -3.64 2.59 11.20
C GLN A 22 -3.59 1.11 11.53
N ALA A 23 -4.46 0.64 12.40
CA ALA A 23 -4.50 -0.76 12.78
C ALA A 23 -4.79 -1.65 11.56
N ARG A 24 -5.71 -1.21 10.71
CA ARG A 24 -6.08 -1.94 9.50
C ARG A 24 -4.91 -2.03 8.52
N LEU A 25 -4.18 -0.92 8.32
CA LEU A 25 -3.04 -0.90 7.41
C LEU A 25 -1.88 -1.74 7.93
N LEU A 26 -1.67 -1.77 9.24
CA LEU A 26 -0.65 -2.65 9.84
C LEU A 26 -0.98 -4.13 9.63
N GLU A 27 -2.25 -4.51 9.73
CA GLU A 27 -2.68 -5.87 9.40
C GLU A 27 -2.36 -6.21 7.93
N MET A 28 -2.57 -5.26 7.03
CA MET A 28 -2.26 -5.45 5.61
C MET A 28 -0.80 -5.79 5.40
N VAL A 29 0.10 -5.15 6.16
CA VAL A 29 1.54 -5.44 6.06
C VAL A 29 1.79 -6.90 6.40
N GLU A 30 1.26 -7.38 7.52
CA GLU A 30 1.51 -8.75 7.98
C GLU A 30 1.05 -9.80 6.96
N ILE A 31 -0.06 -9.56 6.31
CA ILE A 31 -0.61 -10.49 5.33
C ILE A 31 0.14 -10.39 4.00
N THR A 32 0.36 -9.15 3.54
CA THR A 32 0.88 -8.89 2.19
C THR A 32 2.33 -9.31 2.02
N VAL A 33 3.17 -9.17 3.05
CA VAL A 33 4.59 -9.56 2.93
C VAL A 33 4.78 -11.06 2.68
N LYS A 34 3.74 -11.86 2.90
CA LYS A 34 3.78 -13.30 2.63
C LYS A 34 3.37 -13.66 1.21
N GLU A 35 2.87 -12.69 0.45
CA GLU A 35 2.45 -12.94 -0.93
C GLU A 35 3.66 -13.17 -1.83
N GLU A 36 3.54 -14.14 -2.73
CA GLU A 36 4.58 -14.41 -3.72
C GLU A 36 4.76 -13.20 -4.62
N GLY A 37 6.01 -12.80 -4.82
CA GLY A 37 6.32 -11.63 -5.65
C GLY A 37 6.31 -10.31 -4.91
N CYS A 38 5.95 -10.29 -3.62
CA CYS A 38 6.06 -9.08 -2.81
C CYS A 38 7.53 -8.90 -2.40
N LEU A 39 8.16 -7.84 -2.89
CA LEU A 39 9.55 -7.53 -2.55
C LEU A 39 9.63 -6.78 -1.22
N PHE A 40 8.75 -5.84 -1.03
CA PHE A 40 8.58 -5.11 0.23
C PHE A 40 7.20 -4.45 0.25
N TYR A 41 6.71 -4.19 1.46
CA TYR A 41 5.40 -3.59 1.66
C TYR A 41 5.46 -2.84 2.99
N ASP A 42 5.90 -1.58 2.94
CA ASP A 42 6.25 -0.80 4.12
C ASP A 42 5.27 0.32 4.37
N LEU A 43 4.76 0.39 5.59
CA LEU A 43 3.81 1.42 5.99
C LEU A 43 4.54 2.59 6.65
N HIS A 44 4.16 3.80 6.27
CA HIS A 44 4.72 5.04 6.79
C HIS A 44 3.59 5.98 7.20
N VAL A 45 3.87 6.85 8.15
CA VAL A 45 2.99 7.96 8.48
C VAL A 45 3.67 9.25 8.01
N ASP A 46 2.86 10.19 7.52
CA ASP A 46 3.40 11.48 7.08
C ASP A 46 4.04 12.21 8.26
N ARG A 47 5.19 12.85 8.01
CA ARG A 47 5.95 13.54 9.07
C ARG A 47 5.15 14.66 9.73
N ASP A 48 4.36 15.37 8.95
CA ASP A 48 3.69 16.60 9.40
C ASP A 48 2.19 16.45 9.63
N ASP A 49 1.57 15.37 9.12
CA ASP A 49 0.14 15.13 9.26
C ASP A 49 -0.09 13.66 9.61
N GLU A 50 -0.39 13.40 10.87
CA GLU A 50 -0.55 12.03 11.37
C GLU A 50 -1.77 11.30 10.81
N SER A 51 -2.65 12.00 10.09
CA SER A 51 -3.79 11.36 9.43
C SER A 51 -3.43 10.76 8.07
N ILE A 52 -2.23 11.04 7.56
CA ILE A 52 -1.81 10.58 6.24
C ILE A 52 -0.83 9.42 6.37
N PHE A 53 -1.17 8.33 5.69
CA PHE A 53 -0.36 7.13 5.64
C PHE A 53 0.07 6.82 4.22
N TYR A 54 1.23 6.21 4.08
CA TYR A 54 1.76 5.77 2.79
C TYR A 54 2.23 4.33 2.89
N PHE A 55 1.88 3.53 1.88
CA PHE A 55 2.63 2.31 1.61
C PHE A 55 3.68 2.62 0.56
N PHE A 56 4.90 2.16 0.78
CA PHE A 56 5.84 1.93 -0.31
C PHE A 56 5.84 0.45 -0.59
N GLU A 57 5.64 0.09 -1.84
CA GLU A 57 5.50 -1.30 -2.26
C GLU A 57 6.44 -1.61 -3.41
N GLY A 58 7.02 -2.80 -3.36
CA GLY A 58 7.81 -3.32 -4.47
C GLY A 58 7.30 -4.70 -4.85
N TRP A 59 7.06 -4.91 -6.13
CA TRP A 59 6.54 -6.17 -6.68
C TRP A 59 7.49 -6.69 -7.75
N ALA A 60 7.68 -8.01 -7.77
CA ALA A 60 8.57 -8.65 -8.74
C ALA A 60 8.10 -8.45 -10.18
N SER A 61 6.79 -8.24 -10.39
CA SER A 61 6.22 -8.06 -11.72
C SER A 61 4.84 -7.41 -11.61
N GLN A 62 4.33 -6.92 -12.73
CA GLN A 62 2.95 -6.47 -12.81
C GLN A 62 1.98 -7.60 -12.47
N GLY A 63 2.27 -8.82 -12.93
CA GLY A 63 1.41 -9.97 -12.64
C GLY A 63 1.30 -10.27 -11.15
N ALA A 64 2.39 -10.15 -10.41
CA ALA A 64 2.37 -10.34 -8.97
C ALA A 64 1.47 -9.30 -8.28
N HIS A 65 1.55 -8.05 -8.71
CA HIS A 65 0.69 -7.00 -8.19
C HIS A 65 -0.78 -7.22 -8.58
N ASP A 66 -1.03 -7.69 -9.79
CA ASP A 66 -2.40 -7.99 -10.23
C ASP A 66 -3.04 -9.05 -9.33
N ILE A 67 -2.28 -10.08 -8.96
CA ILE A 67 -2.74 -11.11 -8.04
C ILE A 67 -3.03 -10.52 -6.66
N HIS A 68 -2.13 -9.65 -6.17
CA HIS A 68 -2.31 -8.94 -4.91
C HIS A 68 -3.65 -8.19 -4.90
N GLY A 69 -3.95 -7.47 -5.96
CA GLY A 69 -5.18 -6.67 -6.05
C GLY A 69 -6.45 -7.50 -5.99
N GLN A 70 -6.37 -8.80 -6.28
CA GLN A 70 -7.51 -9.70 -6.26
C GLN A 70 -7.67 -10.46 -4.95
N THR A 71 -6.76 -10.28 -4.00
CA THR A 71 -6.84 -10.96 -2.71
C THR A 71 -8.02 -10.46 -1.89
N ALA A 72 -8.51 -11.33 -0.99
CA ALA A 72 -9.63 -10.97 -0.13
C ALA A 72 -9.30 -9.76 0.76
N HIS A 73 -8.07 -9.70 1.28
CA HIS A 73 -7.69 -8.59 2.18
C HIS A 73 -7.62 -7.24 1.46
N VAL A 74 -7.15 -7.21 0.22
CA VAL A 74 -7.14 -5.96 -0.57
C VAL A 74 -8.58 -5.56 -0.93
N GLN A 75 -9.38 -6.50 -1.38
CA GLN A 75 -10.78 -6.22 -1.75
C GLN A 75 -11.56 -5.68 -0.55
N ALA A 76 -11.33 -6.24 0.63
CA ALA A 76 -11.99 -5.77 1.84
C ALA A 76 -11.56 -4.34 2.20
N LEU A 77 -10.26 -4.04 2.09
CA LEU A 77 -9.76 -2.68 2.34
C LEU A 77 -10.36 -1.69 1.35
N VAL A 78 -10.39 -2.03 0.07
CA VAL A 78 -10.96 -1.16 -0.97
C VAL A 78 -12.44 -0.88 -0.67
N ALA A 79 -13.18 -1.90 -0.27
CA ALA A 79 -14.60 -1.75 0.08
C ALA A 79 -14.82 -0.85 1.29
N ASP A 80 -13.93 -0.92 2.28
CA ASP A 80 -14.06 -0.17 3.53
C ASP A 80 -13.44 1.23 3.46
N ALA A 81 -12.57 1.49 2.49
CA ALA A 81 -11.83 2.76 2.39
C ALA A 81 -12.72 4.01 2.40
N PRO A 82 -13.87 4.06 1.70
CA PRO A 82 -14.71 5.25 1.75
C PRO A 82 -15.17 5.63 3.16
N GLY A 83 -15.35 4.64 4.05
CA GLY A 83 -15.75 4.88 5.43
C GLY A 83 -14.59 5.30 6.33
N LEU A 84 -13.36 5.04 5.92
CA LEU A 84 -12.16 5.26 6.73
C LEU A 84 -11.36 6.48 6.30
N THR A 85 -11.51 6.90 5.04
CA THR A 85 -10.67 7.94 4.44
C THR A 85 -11.49 9.15 4.01
N VAL A 86 -10.79 10.30 3.92
CA VAL A 86 -11.38 11.56 3.48
C VAL A 86 -11.57 11.58 1.96
N ASP A 87 -10.59 11.07 1.22
CA ASP A 87 -10.51 11.22 -0.23
C ASP A 87 -10.16 9.93 -0.98
N GLY A 88 -10.34 8.78 -0.33
CA GLY A 88 -10.10 7.48 -0.96
C GLY A 88 -8.64 7.06 -0.96
N ILE A 89 -8.31 6.16 -1.87
CA ILE A 89 -6.96 5.59 -1.99
C ILE A 89 -6.31 6.18 -3.23
N ARG A 90 -5.10 6.71 -3.10
CA ARG A 90 -4.32 7.22 -4.23
C ARG A 90 -3.15 6.29 -4.49
N LEU A 91 -3.05 5.85 -5.74
CA LEU A 91 -2.00 4.92 -6.17
C LEU A 91 -1.10 5.63 -7.19
N GLU A 92 0.22 5.54 -6.95
CA GLU A 92 1.22 6.01 -7.89
C GLU A 92 2.12 4.83 -8.27
N PHE A 93 2.14 4.49 -9.55
CA PHE A 93 2.94 3.38 -10.06
C PHE A 93 4.23 3.91 -10.66
N MET A 94 5.34 3.23 -10.41
CA MET A 94 6.65 3.70 -10.81
C MET A 94 7.54 2.56 -11.27
N HIS A 95 8.48 2.87 -12.15
CA HIS A 95 9.60 1.99 -12.45
C HIS A 95 10.87 2.67 -11.97
N LYS A 96 11.72 1.92 -11.31
CA LYS A 96 13.00 2.45 -10.86
C LYS A 96 13.91 2.66 -12.05
N ILE A 97 14.45 3.85 -12.21
CA ILE A 97 15.36 4.17 -13.31
C ILE A 97 16.81 4.39 -12.86
N SER A 98 17.02 4.52 -11.55
CA SER A 98 18.37 4.62 -11.00
C SER A 98 18.97 3.23 -10.79
N PRO A 99 20.33 3.11 -10.74
CA PRO A 99 20.95 1.82 -10.45
C PRO A 99 20.50 1.25 -9.10
N ALA A 100 20.41 -0.08 -9.05
CA ALA A 100 20.05 -0.79 -7.81
C ALA A 100 21.27 -0.78 -6.89
N ARG A 101 21.23 0.01 -5.84
CA ARG A 101 22.34 0.16 -4.90
C ARG A 101 21.96 -0.14 -3.46
N HIS A 102 20.81 -0.61 -3.25
CA HIS A 102 20.28 -0.78 -1.90
C HIS A 102 20.23 -2.22 -1.53
#